data_9eba374b878ce79cd1ed825a322bc3f5
#
_entry.id   9eba374b878ce79cd1ed825a322bc3f5
#
_cell.length_a   1.000
_cell.length_b   1.000
_cell.length_c   1.000
_cell.angle_alpha   90.00
_cell.angle_beta   90.00
_cell.angle_gamma   90.00
#
_symmetry.space_group_name_H-M   'P 1'
#
loop_
_entity.id
_entity.type
_entity.pdbx_description
1 polymer ?
#
loop_
_entity_poly.entity_id
_entity_poly.type
_entity_poly.pdbx_seq_one_letter_code
_entity_poly.pdbx_strand_id
1 'polypeptide(L)'
;MKSSSKGIYKVQNQTKNKEIFPKNKDIAYPLLEINKLLSVAASKGTYHLSQAKQLPRGCPRIPPSLQLRGYQQQAIASWFANKGRGTLKMATGSGKTITALAIATELYNKIGLQVLLVICPYRHLVTQWARECEKFGIEPILAFEKRDSWQTRLSTQLYNVRSGNESFLAVITTNSTLISEGLQSQLKYFPEKTLIIGDEAHNLGAPRLEESLPRNVGLRLALSATPERYFDEDGTQSLFDYFGPVLQPEFTLRDAIQQGALVHYLYYPILVELTESESQAYIKLTKSIGRALLYRQREGQADGISDEENQDLKPLLMQRARLIGAAANKLKALRDLMFTRLESSHTLFYCGDGSVESTHQLKAVTKILGTELGYRVNTYTAKTSLDEREDLRRQFETGELQGLVAIRCLDEGVDIPAIKTAVILASSGNPRQFIQRRGRILRPHPGKERATLFDAIVLPPELDRETLEVERNLLRKELRRLVEFADLADNAGEARMKLLSLQKRYGLLDI
;
A
#
# COMPACT_ATOMS: atom_id res chain seq x y z
N MET A 1 33.23 64.58 -2.86
CA MET A 1 33.44 64.52 -1.42
C MET A 1 32.41 63.61 -0.77
N LYS A 2 32.92 62.65 -0.01
CA LYS A 2 32.30 61.78 1.02
C LYS A 2 31.23 60.80 0.50
N SER A 3 31.54 59.57 0.41
CA SER A 3 31.84 58.38 1.27
C SER A 3 30.56 57.61 1.65
N SER A 4 30.38 56.51 1.03
CA SER A 4 30.41 55.10 1.45
C SER A 4 29.78 54.81 2.85
N SER A 5 28.83 53.96 2.89
CA SER A 5 28.88 52.87 3.86
C SER A 5 27.95 51.70 3.45
N LYS A 6 28.58 50.56 3.33
CA LYS A 6 27.94 49.24 3.15
C LYS A 6 27.28 48.82 4.46
N GLY A 7 25.99 48.53 4.40
CA GLY A 7 25.25 47.86 5.47
C GLY A 7 25.18 46.35 5.20
N ILE A 8 25.95 45.58 5.96
CA ILE A 8 25.91 44.12 6.01
C ILE A 8 24.72 43.70 6.86
N TYR A 9 23.70 43.11 6.23
CA TYR A 9 22.64 42.47 7.02
C TYR A 9 23.10 41.06 7.41
N LYS A 10 23.42 40.90 8.70
CA LYS A 10 23.52 39.59 9.35
C LYS A 10 22.13 39.00 9.47
N VAL A 11 21.87 37.94 8.73
CA VAL A 11 20.71 37.06 8.95
C VAL A 11 21.03 36.18 10.14
N GLN A 12 20.46 36.49 11.29
CA GLN A 12 20.43 35.61 12.44
C GLN A 12 19.34 34.56 12.21
N ASN A 13 19.76 33.35 11.89
CA ASN A 13 18.90 32.15 11.95
C ASN A 13 18.60 31.85 13.43
N GLN A 14 17.45 32.30 13.91
CA GLN A 14 16.84 31.77 15.12
C GLN A 14 15.82 30.72 14.68
N THR A 15 16.24 29.48 14.56
CA THR A 15 15.37 28.31 14.58
C THR A 15 14.71 28.22 15.96
N LYS A 16 13.53 28.81 16.11
CA LYS A 16 12.62 28.50 17.20
C LYS A 16 11.96 27.15 16.88
N ASN A 17 12.51 26.08 17.45
CA ASN A 17 11.76 24.85 17.66
C ASN A 17 10.50 25.15 18.47
N LYS A 18 9.39 25.40 17.82
CA LYS A 18 8.09 25.36 18.47
C LYS A 18 7.74 23.89 18.67
N GLU A 19 7.85 23.43 19.93
CA GLU A 19 7.20 22.20 20.36
C GLU A 19 5.69 22.31 20.10
N ILE A 20 5.22 21.72 19.00
CA ILE A 20 3.80 21.58 18.67
C ILE A 20 3.32 20.28 19.34
N PHE A 21 3.17 20.29 20.65
CA PHE A 21 2.41 19.28 21.37
C PHE A 21 1.29 19.98 22.15
N PRO A 22 0.02 19.58 21.97
CA PRO A 22 -1.02 20.05 22.87
C PRO A 22 -0.70 19.54 24.26
N LYS A 23 -0.64 20.49 25.21
CA LYS A 23 -0.48 20.21 26.64
C LYS A 23 -1.76 19.54 27.17
N ASN A 24 -1.91 18.25 26.97
CA ASN A 24 -2.90 17.45 27.68
C ASN A 24 -2.17 16.69 28.79
N LYS A 25 -2.33 17.16 30.03
CA LYS A 25 -1.66 16.64 31.23
C LYS A 25 -2.09 15.21 31.59
N ASP A 26 -3.16 14.68 30.99
CA ASP A 26 -3.78 13.40 31.39
C ASP A 26 -3.27 12.16 30.64
N ILE A 27 -2.34 12.34 29.67
CA ILE A 27 -1.76 11.21 28.88
C ILE A 27 -0.38 10.77 29.41
N ALA A 28 0.12 11.38 30.49
CA ALA A 28 1.53 11.29 30.86
C ALA A 28 1.95 9.99 31.58
N TYR A 29 1.06 9.29 32.28
CA TYR A 29 1.42 8.19 33.18
C TYR A 29 1.81 6.88 32.50
N PRO A 30 1.09 6.33 31.49
CA PRO A 30 1.50 5.10 30.81
C PRO A 30 2.76 5.30 29.97
N LEU A 31 2.95 6.50 29.41
CA LEU A 31 4.13 6.86 28.63
C LEU A 31 5.41 6.95 29.47
N LEU A 32 5.32 7.24 30.76
CA LEU A 32 6.47 7.29 31.68
C LEU A 32 7.01 5.89 32.00
N GLU A 33 6.16 4.91 32.24
CA GLU A 33 6.59 3.51 32.41
C GLU A 33 7.15 2.92 31.12
N ILE A 34 6.47 3.20 29.99
CA ILE A 34 6.96 2.83 28.66
C ILE A 34 8.33 3.47 28.41
N ASN A 35 8.53 4.74 28.70
CA ASN A 35 9.81 5.44 28.52
C ASN A 35 10.95 4.87 29.36
N LYS A 36 10.70 4.41 30.60
CA LYS A 36 11.69 3.74 31.43
C LYS A 36 12.12 2.38 30.86
N LEU A 37 11.17 1.62 30.29
CA LEU A 37 11.44 0.33 29.66
C LEU A 37 12.13 0.46 28.30
N LEU A 38 11.83 1.54 27.56
CA LEU A 38 12.39 1.83 26.24
C LEU A 38 13.83 2.35 26.31
N SER A 39 14.20 3.10 27.33
CA SER A 39 15.59 3.56 27.51
C SER A 39 16.59 2.42 27.69
N VAL A 40 16.15 1.27 28.21
CA VAL A 40 16.97 0.07 28.36
C VAL A 40 17.08 -0.72 27.03
N ALA A 41 16.08 -0.67 26.17
CA ALA A 41 16.06 -1.37 24.88
C ALA A 41 16.87 -0.65 23.79
N ALA A 42 16.88 0.68 23.81
CA ALA A 42 17.59 1.52 22.83
C ALA A 42 19.13 1.41 22.94
N SER A 43 19.66 0.99 24.09
CA SER A 43 21.11 0.93 24.32
C SER A 43 21.85 -0.27 23.73
N LYS A 44 21.16 -1.25 23.16
CA LYS A 44 21.76 -2.54 22.72
C LYS A 44 21.68 -2.88 21.22
N GLY A 45 21.35 -1.98 20.34
CA GLY A 45 21.47 -2.16 18.87
C GLY A 45 20.75 -3.36 18.23
N THR A 46 20.39 -4.37 18.99
CA THR A 46 19.62 -5.57 18.60
C THR A 46 18.50 -5.81 19.59
N TYR A 47 17.27 -5.87 19.09
CA TYR A 47 16.09 -6.16 19.89
C TYR A 47 15.92 -7.68 20.03
N HIS A 48 16.06 -8.22 21.25
CA HIS A 48 15.78 -9.63 21.54
C HIS A 48 14.37 -9.76 22.11
N LEU A 49 13.55 -10.58 21.47
CA LEU A 49 12.21 -10.89 21.93
C LEU A 49 12.24 -11.55 23.32
N SER A 50 11.27 -11.18 24.16
CA SER A 50 11.11 -11.81 25.48
C SER A 50 10.81 -13.30 25.34
N GLN A 51 11.46 -14.15 26.14
CA GLN A 51 11.22 -15.59 26.11
C GLN A 51 9.76 -15.92 26.48
N ALA A 52 9.20 -16.92 25.80
CA ALA A 52 7.81 -17.32 26.00
C ALA A 52 7.56 -17.82 27.42
N LYS A 53 6.71 -17.13 28.16
CA LYS A 53 6.10 -17.63 29.40
C LYS A 53 4.92 -18.54 29.03
N GLN A 54 4.56 -19.48 29.89
CA GLN A 54 3.28 -20.17 29.76
C GLN A 54 2.15 -19.17 29.97
N LEU A 55 1.53 -18.75 28.88
CA LEU A 55 0.46 -17.75 28.88
C LEU A 55 -0.92 -18.42 28.72
N PRO A 56 -1.98 -17.81 29.25
CA PRO A 56 -3.36 -18.27 29.03
C PRO A 56 -3.69 -18.30 27.52
N ARG A 57 -4.68 -19.09 27.14
CA ARG A 57 -5.24 -19.08 25.77
C ARG A 57 -5.79 -17.69 25.44
N GLY A 58 -5.66 -17.27 24.19
CA GLY A 58 -6.13 -15.97 23.74
C GLY A 58 -5.16 -14.80 23.99
N CYS A 59 -4.05 -15.02 24.70
CA CYS A 59 -3.05 -13.99 24.95
C CYS A 59 -1.90 -14.03 23.92
N PRO A 60 -1.35 -12.85 23.55
CA PRO A 60 -0.27 -12.75 22.56
C PRO A 60 0.99 -13.52 22.97
N ARG A 61 1.49 -14.35 22.07
CA ARG A 61 2.75 -15.08 22.23
C ARG A 61 3.50 -15.13 20.91
N ILE A 62 4.83 -15.07 20.97
CA ILE A 62 5.65 -15.27 19.78
C ILE A 62 5.61 -16.76 19.41
N PRO A 63 5.26 -17.11 18.15
CA PRO A 63 5.32 -18.48 17.70
C PRO A 63 6.74 -19.07 17.86
N PRO A 64 6.92 -20.28 18.38
CA PRO A 64 8.25 -20.86 18.62
C PRO A 64 9.12 -20.98 17.36
N SER A 65 8.49 -21.17 16.21
CA SER A 65 9.15 -21.25 14.90
C SER A 65 9.48 -19.90 14.28
N LEU A 66 9.00 -18.80 14.86
CA LEU A 66 9.18 -17.46 14.30
C LEU A 66 10.56 -16.91 14.64
N GLN A 67 11.35 -16.67 13.60
CA GLN A 67 12.58 -15.89 13.68
C GLN A 67 12.35 -14.56 12.97
N LEU A 68 12.40 -13.45 13.72
CA LEU A 68 12.33 -12.13 13.14
C LEU A 68 13.61 -11.82 12.37
N ARG A 69 13.44 -11.29 11.17
CA ARG A 69 14.54 -10.80 10.34
C ARG A 69 15.14 -9.53 10.94
N GLY A 70 16.40 -9.22 10.66
CA GLY A 70 17.10 -8.06 11.22
C GLY A 70 16.37 -6.73 11.02
N TYR A 71 15.80 -6.50 9.84
CA TYR A 71 15.04 -5.28 9.56
C TYR A 71 13.73 -5.19 10.37
N GLN A 72 13.08 -6.33 10.68
CA GLN A 72 11.89 -6.36 11.54
C GLN A 72 12.26 -6.00 12.98
N GLN A 73 13.38 -6.52 13.47
CA GLN A 73 13.93 -6.19 14.80
C GLN A 73 14.25 -4.69 14.89
N GLN A 74 14.87 -4.12 13.84
CA GLN A 74 15.14 -2.67 13.75
C GLN A 74 13.85 -1.84 13.76
N ALA A 75 12.84 -2.24 12.97
CA ALA A 75 11.55 -1.57 12.92
C ALA A 75 10.85 -1.57 14.30
N ILE A 76 10.89 -2.70 15.02
CA ILE A 76 10.38 -2.81 16.38
C ILE A 76 11.15 -1.86 17.32
N ALA A 77 12.47 -1.88 17.28
CA ALA A 77 13.32 -1.02 18.11
C ALA A 77 13.03 0.48 17.85
N SER A 78 12.91 0.88 16.58
CA SER A 78 12.61 2.26 16.20
C SER A 78 11.24 2.70 16.71
N TRP A 79 10.21 1.85 16.64
CA TRP A 79 8.89 2.18 17.14
C TRP A 79 8.88 2.35 18.67
N PHE A 80 9.58 1.48 19.38
CA PHE A 80 9.76 1.62 20.83
C PHE A 80 10.55 2.89 21.19
N ALA A 81 11.64 3.17 20.47
CA ALA A 81 12.45 4.39 20.67
C ALA A 81 11.61 5.66 20.42
N ASN A 82 10.65 5.62 19.52
CA ASN A 82 9.73 6.72 19.25
C ASN A 82 8.48 6.71 20.17
N LYS A 83 8.62 6.20 21.38
CA LYS A 83 7.61 6.29 22.47
C LYS A 83 6.26 5.64 22.11
N GLY A 84 6.28 4.56 21.34
CA GLY A 84 5.08 3.80 21.00
C GLY A 84 4.18 4.48 19.94
N ARG A 85 4.74 5.37 19.14
CA ARG A 85 4.07 6.00 18.00
C ARG A 85 4.96 5.96 16.77
N GLY A 86 4.35 5.79 15.61
CA GLY A 86 5.08 5.90 14.34
C GLY A 86 4.46 5.13 13.19
N THR A 87 4.96 5.46 12.01
CA THR A 87 4.57 4.85 10.75
C THR A 87 5.70 3.96 10.23
N LEU A 88 5.47 2.66 10.11
CA LEU A 88 6.39 1.74 9.48
C LEU A 88 6.18 1.73 7.98
N LYS A 89 7.10 2.35 7.25
CA LYS A 89 7.16 2.35 5.79
C LYS A 89 7.99 1.16 5.32
N MET A 90 7.31 0.07 5.01
CA MET A 90 7.92 -1.21 4.64
C MET A 90 7.31 -1.74 3.34
N ALA A 91 8.13 -2.31 2.47
CA ALA A 91 7.69 -2.91 1.22
C ALA A 91 6.55 -3.92 1.41
N THR A 92 5.65 -4.03 0.44
CA THR A 92 4.59 -5.05 0.45
C THR A 92 5.23 -6.45 0.44
N GLY A 93 4.74 -7.35 1.30
CA GLY A 93 5.29 -8.70 1.42
C GLY A 93 6.47 -8.84 2.39
N SER A 94 6.97 -7.75 2.97
CA SER A 94 8.09 -7.77 3.94
C SER A 94 7.73 -8.27 5.35
N GLY A 95 6.48 -8.63 5.61
CA GLY A 95 6.04 -9.12 6.92
C GLY A 95 5.65 -8.02 7.91
N LYS A 96 5.07 -6.89 7.43
CA LYS A 96 4.53 -5.81 8.28
C LYS A 96 3.62 -6.31 9.39
N THR A 97 2.68 -7.22 9.05
CA THR A 97 1.73 -7.82 9.99
C THR A 97 2.45 -8.57 11.11
N ILE A 98 3.46 -9.38 10.77
CA ILE A 98 4.28 -10.11 11.74
C ILE A 98 5.03 -9.15 12.66
N THR A 99 5.62 -8.08 12.10
CA THR A 99 6.31 -7.04 12.87
C THR A 99 5.36 -6.37 13.87
N ALA A 100 4.15 -6.04 13.43
CA ALA A 100 3.14 -5.42 14.27
C ALA A 100 2.62 -6.34 15.39
N LEU A 101 2.41 -7.63 15.10
CA LEU A 101 2.02 -8.62 16.11
C LEU A 101 3.15 -8.89 17.11
N ALA A 102 4.40 -8.86 16.67
CA ALA A 102 5.55 -8.92 17.57
C ALA A 102 5.60 -7.72 18.52
N ILE A 103 5.34 -6.49 18.02
CA ILE A 103 5.21 -5.28 18.87
C ILE A 103 4.08 -5.46 19.89
N ALA A 104 2.91 -5.93 19.49
CA ALA A 104 1.78 -6.15 20.38
C ALA A 104 2.11 -7.19 21.47
N THR A 105 2.81 -8.26 21.09
CA THR A 105 3.25 -9.30 22.03
C THR A 105 4.27 -8.77 23.05
N GLU A 106 5.23 -7.97 22.60
CA GLU A 106 6.20 -7.34 23.49
C GLU A 106 5.54 -6.34 24.46
N LEU A 107 4.57 -5.56 24.00
CA LEU A 107 3.79 -4.69 24.87
C LEU A 107 2.99 -5.49 25.91
N TYR A 108 2.39 -6.61 25.50
CA TYR A 108 1.69 -7.47 26.44
C TYR A 108 2.65 -7.99 27.52
N ASN A 109 3.81 -8.49 27.13
CA ASN A 109 4.81 -9.05 28.05
C ASN A 109 5.41 -7.99 29.00
N LYS A 110 5.63 -6.76 28.53
CA LYS A 110 6.37 -5.73 29.26
C LYS A 110 5.48 -4.82 30.11
N ILE A 111 4.31 -4.45 29.58
CA ILE A 111 3.44 -3.45 30.23
C ILE A 111 2.03 -3.98 30.50
N GLY A 112 1.73 -5.23 30.11
CA GLY A 112 0.38 -5.78 30.22
C GLY A 112 -0.61 -5.10 29.27
N LEU A 113 -0.29 -5.08 27.95
CA LEU A 113 -1.23 -4.57 26.93
C LEU A 113 -2.58 -5.23 27.11
N GLN A 114 -3.65 -4.45 27.21
CA GLN A 114 -5.01 -4.95 27.48
C GLN A 114 -5.85 -5.09 26.22
N VAL A 115 -5.70 -4.16 25.27
CA VAL A 115 -6.50 -4.17 24.02
C VAL A 115 -5.59 -3.97 22.82
N LEU A 116 -5.83 -4.78 21.78
CA LEU A 116 -5.28 -4.61 20.44
C LEU A 116 -6.44 -4.28 19.49
N LEU A 117 -6.42 -3.10 18.86
CA LEU A 117 -7.34 -2.74 17.80
C LEU A 117 -6.60 -2.67 16.47
N VAL A 118 -6.99 -3.50 15.50
CA VAL A 118 -6.48 -3.46 14.13
C VAL A 118 -7.55 -2.92 13.20
N ILE A 119 -7.22 -1.90 12.42
CA ILE A 119 -8.11 -1.23 11.48
C ILE A 119 -7.61 -1.52 10.06
N CYS A 120 -8.42 -2.16 9.25
CA CYS A 120 -8.12 -2.55 7.88
C CYS A 120 -9.06 -1.86 6.88
N PRO A 121 -8.61 -1.52 5.66
CA PRO A 121 -9.53 -0.92 4.67
C PRO A 121 -10.57 -1.91 4.12
N TYR A 122 -10.26 -3.22 4.08
CA TYR A 122 -11.08 -4.21 3.38
C TYR A 122 -11.34 -5.48 4.21
N ARG A 123 -12.48 -6.13 3.97
CA ARG A 123 -12.93 -7.34 4.69
C ARG A 123 -11.95 -8.50 4.62
N HIS A 124 -11.38 -8.77 3.45
CA HIS A 124 -10.41 -9.88 3.28
C HIS A 124 -9.10 -9.65 4.07
N LEU A 125 -8.70 -8.40 4.32
CA LEU A 125 -7.58 -8.11 5.22
C LEU A 125 -7.94 -8.43 6.68
N VAL A 126 -9.18 -8.27 7.09
CA VAL A 126 -9.64 -8.68 8.42
C VAL A 126 -9.44 -10.19 8.61
N THR A 127 -9.85 -11.00 7.64
CA THR A 127 -9.63 -12.46 7.68
C THR A 127 -8.17 -12.85 7.61
N GLN A 128 -7.35 -12.13 6.83
CA GLN A 128 -5.92 -12.34 6.78
C GLN A 128 -5.26 -12.03 8.15
N TRP A 129 -5.59 -10.90 8.76
CA TRP A 129 -5.11 -10.55 10.10
C TRP A 129 -5.55 -11.56 11.15
N ALA A 130 -6.78 -12.08 11.08
CA ALA A 130 -7.26 -13.11 12.00
C ALA A 130 -6.38 -14.37 11.95
N ARG A 131 -6.08 -14.87 10.75
CA ARG A 131 -5.17 -16.03 10.54
C ARG A 131 -3.76 -15.78 11.11
N GLU A 132 -3.24 -14.58 10.96
CA GLU A 132 -1.94 -14.23 11.53
C GLU A 132 -2.01 -14.10 13.06
N CYS A 133 -3.09 -13.52 13.61
CA CYS A 133 -3.33 -13.46 15.04
C CYS A 133 -3.38 -14.86 15.68
N GLU A 134 -4.04 -15.82 15.04
CA GLU A 134 -4.12 -17.22 15.52
C GLU A 134 -2.72 -17.84 15.68
N LYS A 135 -1.78 -17.57 14.77
CA LYS A 135 -0.39 -18.04 14.90
C LYS A 135 0.30 -17.49 16.15
N PHE A 136 -0.06 -16.25 16.55
CA PHE A 136 0.41 -15.61 17.76
C PHE A 136 -0.41 -16.00 19.02
N GLY A 137 -1.33 -16.96 18.91
CA GLY A 137 -2.20 -17.39 20.00
C GLY A 137 -3.32 -16.43 20.37
N ILE A 138 -3.58 -15.43 19.53
CA ILE A 138 -4.60 -14.39 19.70
C ILE A 138 -5.90 -14.84 19.02
N GLU A 139 -7.02 -14.75 19.73
CA GLU A 139 -8.37 -15.03 19.23
C GLU A 139 -9.14 -13.70 19.08
N PRO A 140 -9.10 -13.03 17.92
CA PRO A 140 -9.68 -11.70 17.76
C PRO A 140 -11.20 -11.72 17.60
N ILE A 141 -11.87 -10.66 18.04
CA ILE A 141 -13.23 -10.33 17.62
C ILE A 141 -13.16 -9.67 16.25
N LEU A 142 -13.89 -10.22 15.27
CA LEU A 142 -13.98 -9.68 13.92
C LEU A 142 -15.17 -8.73 13.85
N ALA A 143 -14.91 -7.43 14.05
CA ALA A 143 -15.92 -6.38 14.05
C ALA A 143 -16.14 -5.82 12.64
N PHE A 144 -16.91 -6.54 11.82
CA PHE A 144 -17.31 -6.11 10.49
C PHE A 144 -18.66 -6.75 10.10
N GLU A 145 -19.28 -6.32 9.00
CA GLU A 145 -20.59 -6.75 8.53
C GLU A 145 -21.73 -6.44 9.51
N LYS A 146 -22.49 -7.45 9.92
CA LYS A 146 -23.68 -7.27 10.76
C LYS A 146 -23.28 -6.93 12.20
N ARG A 147 -23.80 -5.83 12.71
CA ARG A 147 -23.53 -5.32 14.05
C ARG A 147 -23.80 -6.37 15.15
N ASP A 148 -24.87 -7.13 15.02
CA ASP A 148 -25.31 -8.11 16.01
C ASP A 148 -24.31 -9.28 16.16
N SER A 149 -23.50 -9.56 15.14
CA SER A 149 -22.56 -10.67 15.18
C SER A 149 -21.36 -10.42 16.10
N TRP A 150 -21.02 -9.18 16.42
CA TRP A 150 -19.80 -8.85 17.17
C TRP A 150 -20.00 -7.88 18.36
N GLN A 151 -21.04 -7.03 18.34
CA GLN A 151 -21.13 -5.92 19.30
C GLN A 151 -21.34 -6.40 20.74
N THR A 152 -22.24 -7.33 20.98
CA THR A 152 -22.50 -7.87 22.33
C THR A 152 -21.25 -8.55 22.88
N ARG A 153 -20.56 -9.36 22.05
CA ARG A 153 -19.33 -10.01 22.44
C ARG A 153 -18.24 -8.99 22.77
N LEU A 154 -18.10 -7.94 21.96
CA LEU A 154 -17.14 -6.87 22.20
C LEU A 154 -17.42 -6.14 23.52
N SER A 155 -18.68 -5.76 23.77
CA SER A 155 -19.07 -5.08 25.02
C SER A 155 -18.77 -5.94 26.25
N THR A 156 -19.08 -7.23 26.20
CA THR A 156 -18.84 -8.17 27.31
C THR A 156 -17.34 -8.36 27.57
N GLN A 157 -16.55 -8.64 26.54
CA GLN A 157 -15.11 -8.84 26.72
C GLN A 157 -14.40 -7.54 27.13
N LEU A 158 -14.82 -6.39 26.62
CA LEU A 158 -14.28 -5.09 27.04
C LEU A 158 -14.57 -4.80 28.52
N TYR A 159 -15.77 -5.15 28.99
CA TYR A 159 -16.08 -5.09 30.42
C TYR A 159 -15.18 -6.01 31.23
N ASN A 160 -14.99 -7.26 30.80
CA ASN A 160 -14.14 -8.24 31.50
C ASN A 160 -12.67 -7.78 31.58
N VAL A 161 -12.12 -7.21 30.49
CA VAL A 161 -10.76 -6.68 30.50
C VAL A 161 -10.63 -5.50 31.47
N ARG A 162 -11.63 -4.58 31.50
CA ARG A 162 -11.62 -3.43 32.41
C ARG A 162 -11.78 -3.82 33.87
N SER A 163 -12.55 -4.86 34.15
CA SER A 163 -12.72 -5.39 35.52
C SER A 163 -11.59 -6.32 35.98
N GLY A 164 -10.65 -6.65 35.08
CA GLY A 164 -9.51 -7.54 35.39
C GLY A 164 -9.85 -9.03 35.31
N ASN A 165 -11.05 -9.42 34.87
CA ASN A 165 -11.45 -10.82 34.67
C ASN A 165 -10.77 -11.46 33.47
N GLU A 166 -10.43 -10.67 32.45
CA GLU A 166 -9.64 -11.05 31.28
C GLU A 166 -8.40 -10.15 31.18
N SER A 167 -7.29 -10.69 30.72
CA SER A 167 -6.03 -9.94 30.63
C SER A 167 -5.84 -9.26 29.28
N PHE A 168 -6.52 -9.72 28.22
CA PHE A 168 -6.30 -9.23 26.86
C PHE A 168 -7.52 -9.42 25.96
N LEU A 169 -7.71 -8.47 25.05
CA LEU A 169 -8.72 -8.45 24.01
C LEU A 169 -8.12 -7.98 22.68
N ALA A 170 -8.36 -8.72 21.60
CA ALA A 170 -8.05 -8.25 20.25
C ALA A 170 -9.33 -8.01 19.43
N VAL A 171 -9.34 -6.92 18.69
CA VAL A 171 -10.43 -6.53 17.79
C VAL A 171 -9.86 -6.19 16.44
N ILE A 172 -10.40 -6.78 15.38
CA ILE A 172 -10.04 -6.43 14.00
C ILE A 172 -11.28 -5.88 13.32
N THR A 173 -11.16 -4.71 12.72
CA THR A 173 -12.29 -4.00 12.13
C THR A 173 -11.98 -3.45 10.74
N THR A 174 -13.02 -3.03 10.01
CA THR A 174 -12.86 -2.33 8.73
C THR A 174 -13.00 -0.82 8.90
N ASN A 175 -12.49 -0.05 7.93
CA ASN A 175 -12.68 1.40 7.88
C ASN A 175 -14.17 1.78 7.91
N SER A 176 -15.04 1.02 7.23
CA SER A 176 -16.48 1.27 7.24
C SER A 176 -17.14 1.01 8.59
N THR A 177 -16.66 0.01 9.33
CA THR A 177 -17.16 -0.28 10.67
C THR A 177 -16.60 0.72 11.70
N LEU A 178 -15.36 1.20 11.51
CA LEU A 178 -14.75 2.21 12.37
C LEU A 178 -15.65 3.46 12.50
N ILE A 179 -16.18 3.95 11.39
CA ILE A 179 -17.08 5.13 11.37
C ILE A 179 -18.51 4.84 11.86
N SER A 180 -18.85 3.58 12.13
CA SER A 180 -20.19 3.22 12.56
C SER A 180 -20.44 3.58 14.02
N GLU A 181 -21.66 4.01 14.34
CA GLU A 181 -22.07 4.30 15.71
C GLU A 181 -21.84 3.11 16.66
N GLY A 182 -22.05 1.88 16.14
CA GLY A 182 -21.87 0.64 16.90
C GLY A 182 -20.47 0.50 17.46
N LEU A 183 -19.42 0.78 16.68
CA LEU A 183 -18.05 0.71 17.16
C LEU A 183 -17.65 1.99 17.91
N GLN A 184 -18.03 3.17 17.41
CA GLN A 184 -17.74 4.45 18.08
C GLN A 184 -18.22 4.49 19.53
N SER A 185 -19.39 3.92 19.81
CA SER A 185 -19.91 3.83 21.18
C SER A 185 -19.04 2.97 22.10
N GLN A 186 -18.26 2.04 21.58
CA GLN A 186 -17.37 1.16 22.35
C GLN A 186 -15.97 1.75 22.55
N LEU A 187 -15.45 2.50 21.57
CA LEU A 187 -14.07 3.04 21.60
C LEU A 187 -13.78 3.91 22.80
N LYS A 188 -14.78 4.63 23.32
CA LYS A 188 -14.64 5.45 24.53
C LYS A 188 -14.35 4.66 25.81
N TYR A 189 -14.62 3.35 25.81
CA TYR A 189 -14.35 2.47 26.94
C TYR A 189 -13.03 1.71 26.81
N PHE A 190 -12.26 1.94 25.75
CA PHE A 190 -10.96 1.29 25.58
C PHE A 190 -9.99 1.81 26.66
N PRO A 191 -9.27 0.91 27.35
CA PRO A 191 -8.33 1.30 28.39
C PRO A 191 -7.09 1.99 27.81
N GLU A 192 -6.32 2.67 28.66
CA GLU A 192 -5.08 3.34 28.23
C GLU A 192 -4.05 2.37 27.61
N LYS A 193 -3.99 1.14 28.14
CA LYS A 193 -3.11 0.08 27.63
C LYS A 193 -3.70 -0.56 26.36
N THR A 194 -4.04 0.27 25.40
CA THR A 194 -4.54 -0.12 24.08
C THR A 194 -3.52 0.23 23.00
N LEU A 195 -3.24 -0.71 22.10
CA LEU A 195 -2.50 -0.47 20.87
C LEU A 195 -3.46 -0.37 19.68
N ILE A 196 -3.37 0.71 18.92
CA ILE A 196 -4.08 0.86 17.64
C ILE A 196 -3.10 0.61 16.50
N ILE A 197 -3.46 -0.31 15.61
CA ILE A 197 -2.73 -0.58 14.37
C ILE A 197 -3.62 -0.17 13.19
N GLY A 198 -3.15 0.76 12.36
CA GLY A 198 -3.75 1.07 11.06
C GLY A 198 -3.02 0.31 9.96
N ASP A 199 -3.67 -0.69 9.35
CA ASP A 199 -3.12 -1.35 8.16
C ASP A 199 -3.54 -0.62 6.89
N GLU A 200 -2.65 -0.57 5.90
CA GLU A 200 -2.75 0.31 4.73
C GLU A 200 -3.19 1.72 5.16
N ALA A 201 -2.48 2.25 6.14
CA ALA A 201 -2.84 3.41 6.96
C ALA A 201 -3.10 4.69 6.15
N HIS A 202 -2.57 4.78 4.93
CA HIS A 202 -2.86 5.89 4.03
C HIS A 202 -4.38 6.14 3.80
N ASN A 203 -5.22 5.11 3.99
CA ASN A 203 -6.67 5.28 3.90
C ASN A 203 -7.22 6.08 5.09
N LEU A 204 -6.58 5.99 6.26
CA LEU A 204 -7.04 6.60 7.51
C LEU A 204 -6.80 8.12 7.58
N GLY A 205 -6.04 8.69 6.66
CA GLY A 205 -5.87 10.14 6.53
C GLY A 205 -7.05 10.85 5.82
N ALA A 206 -8.11 10.13 5.42
CA ALA A 206 -9.32 10.78 4.92
C ALA A 206 -10.09 11.44 6.08
N PRO A 207 -10.65 12.66 5.93
CA PRO A 207 -11.18 13.46 7.05
C PRO A 207 -12.14 12.67 7.94
N ARG A 208 -13.15 12.05 7.36
CA ARG A 208 -14.16 11.26 8.11
C ARG A 208 -13.57 10.06 8.86
N LEU A 209 -12.53 9.43 8.34
CA LEU A 209 -11.86 8.29 8.99
C LEU A 209 -10.92 8.79 10.08
N GLU A 210 -10.19 9.84 9.83
CA GLU A 210 -9.28 10.46 10.78
C GLU A 210 -10.04 10.96 12.02
N GLU A 211 -11.16 11.63 11.85
CA GLU A 211 -12.04 12.07 12.93
C GLU A 211 -12.58 10.91 13.78
N SER A 212 -12.77 9.74 13.17
CA SER A 212 -13.28 8.53 13.83
C SER A 212 -12.22 7.78 14.65
N LEU A 213 -10.95 8.17 14.57
CA LEU A 213 -9.87 7.50 15.31
C LEU A 213 -9.91 7.90 16.81
N PRO A 214 -9.78 6.94 17.75
CA PRO A 214 -9.87 7.21 19.17
C PRO A 214 -8.69 8.07 19.67
N ARG A 215 -8.99 9.19 20.31
CA ARG A 215 -7.98 10.16 20.79
C ARG A 215 -7.40 9.81 22.16
N ASN A 216 -8.12 9.02 22.95
CA ASN A 216 -7.75 8.61 24.30
C ASN A 216 -6.68 7.51 24.37
N VAL A 217 -6.17 7.02 23.23
CA VAL A 217 -5.17 5.96 23.15
C VAL A 217 -3.81 6.53 22.75
N GLY A 218 -2.77 6.17 23.51
CA GLY A 218 -1.39 6.69 23.30
C GLY A 218 -0.55 5.84 22.34
N LEU A 219 -0.71 4.50 22.34
CA LEU A 219 0.09 3.59 21.52
C LEU A 219 -0.53 3.43 20.13
N ARG A 220 0.20 3.86 19.10
CA ARG A 220 -0.33 3.93 17.73
C ARG A 220 0.73 3.51 16.73
N LEU A 221 0.36 2.62 15.82
CA LEU A 221 1.22 2.07 14.79
C LEU A 221 0.53 2.12 13.43
N ALA A 222 1.10 2.84 12.49
CA ALA A 222 0.67 2.80 11.09
C ALA A 222 1.56 1.85 10.28
N LEU A 223 0.94 1.07 9.42
CA LEU A 223 1.61 0.18 8.48
C LEU A 223 1.26 0.60 7.05
N SER A 224 2.25 0.88 6.24
CA SER A 224 2.06 1.14 4.81
C SER A 224 3.38 0.94 4.05
N ALA A 225 3.28 0.56 2.78
CA ALA A 225 4.41 0.64 1.85
C ALA A 225 4.55 2.05 1.26
N THR A 226 3.44 2.80 1.25
CA THR A 226 3.33 4.14 0.68
C THR A 226 2.38 4.96 1.56
N PRO A 227 2.84 5.47 2.70
CA PRO A 227 1.99 6.20 3.63
C PRO A 227 1.52 7.56 3.07
N GLU A 228 2.32 8.16 2.20
CA GLU A 228 1.99 9.45 1.58
C GLU A 228 0.76 9.32 0.68
N ARG A 229 -0.22 10.21 0.82
CA ARG A 229 -1.45 10.23 0.02
C ARG A 229 -1.23 11.04 -1.25
N TYR A 230 -1.63 10.46 -2.38
CA TYR A 230 -1.42 11.06 -3.69
C TYR A 230 -2.39 12.22 -3.91
N PHE A 231 -1.88 13.44 -4.15
CA PHE A 231 -2.64 14.69 -4.23
C PHE A 231 -3.48 15.04 -2.98
N ASP A 232 -3.03 14.61 -1.80
CA ASP A 232 -3.70 14.88 -0.53
C ASP A 232 -2.64 15.03 0.57
N GLU A 233 -2.03 16.21 0.62
CA GLU A 233 -0.98 16.52 1.58
C GLU A 233 -1.55 16.69 2.98
N ASP A 234 -2.72 17.32 3.11
CA ASP A 234 -3.42 17.51 4.39
C ASP A 234 -3.79 16.16 5.01
N GLY A 235 -4.35 15.24 4.23
CA GLY A 235 -4.65 13.90 4.70
C GLY A 235 -3.40 13.08 5.04
N THR A 236 -2.25 13.36 4.38
CA THR A 236 -0.96 12.78 4.75
C THR A 236 -0.47 13.33 6.08
N GLN A 237 -0.55 14.64 6.27
CA GLN A 237 -0.15 15.30 7.52
C GLN A 237 -1.02 14.82 8.69
N SER A 238 -2.35 14.76 8.51
CA SER A 238 -3.29 14.26 9.53
C SER A 238 -2.97 12.82 9.94
N LEU A 239 -2.57 11.98 9.00
CA LEU A 239 -2.11 10.61 9.29
C LEU A 239 -0.87 10.61 10.20
N PHE A 240 0.13 11.42 9.87
CA PHE A 240 1.37 11.49 10.64
C PHE A 240 1.17 12.19 12.00
N ASP A 241 0.27 13.16 12.11
CA ASP A 241 -0.10 13.78 13.38
C ASP A 241 -0.76 12.78 14.34
N TYR A 242 -1.57 11.88 13.79
CA TYR A 242 -2.21 10.85 14.60
C TYR A 242 -1.26 9.70 14.95
N PHE A 243 -0.66 9.03 13.95
CA PHE A 243 0.17 7.84 14.18
C PHE A 243 1.63 8.15 14.53
N GLY A 244 2.14 9.29 14.14
CA GLY A 244 3.54 9.65 14.22
C GLY A 244 4.27 9.57 12.88
N PRO A 245 5.49 10.13 12.81
CA PRO A 245 6.27 10.21 11.57
C PRO A 245 6.67 8.83 11.04
N VAL A 246 7.16 8.82 9.80
CA VAL A 246 7.81 7.63 9.22
C VAL A 246 9.07 7.32 10.01
N LEU A 247 9.14 6.11 10.54
CA LEU A 247 10.27 5.63 11.34
C LEU A 247 11.42 5.16 10.45
N GLN A 248 12.64 5.40 10.92
CA GLN A 248 13.85 4.98 10.23
C GLN A 248 14.43 3.71 10.89
N PRO A 249 15.07 2.81 10.11
CA PRO A 249 15.17 2.87 8.65
C PRO A 249 13.87 2.47 7.95
N GLU A 250 13.57 3.11 6.81
CA GLU A 250 12.55 2.59 5.88
C GLU A 250 13.02 1.26 5.31
N PHE A 251 12.08 0.39 4.93
CA PHE A 251 12.39 -0.88 4.29
C PHE A 251 11.82 -0.90 2.87
N THR A 252 12.66 -0.51 1.92
CA THR A 252 12.29 -0.31 0.51
C THR A 252 12.12 -1.63 -0.25
N LEU A 253 11.62 -1.55 -1.49
CA LEU A 253 11.56 -2.71 -2.40
C LEU A 253 12.97 -3.26 -2.69
N ARG A 254 13.98 -2.39 -2.85
CA ARG A 254 15.38 -2.77 -3.01
C ARG A 254 15.88 -3.60 -1.83
N ASP A 255 15.66 -3.10 -0.61
CA ASP A 255 16.08 -3.80 0.62
C ASP A 255 15.39 -5.16 0.74
N ALA A 256 14.10 -5.22 0.39
CA ALA A 256 13.33 -6.44 0.45
C ALA A 256 13.84 -7.53 -0.51
N ILE A 257 14.29 -7.16 -1.69
CA ILE A 257 14.92 -8.08 -2.65
C ILE A 257 16.31 -8.48 -2.17
N GLN A 258 17.16 -7.52 -1.81
CA GLN A 258 18.54 -7.77 -1.36
C GLN A 258 18.61 -8.65 -0.11
N GLN A 259 17.65 -8.51 0.81
CA GLN A 259 17.59 -9.30 2.04
C GLN A 259 16.74 -10.57 1.91
N GLY A 260 16.33 -10.96 0.69
CA GLY A 260 15.57 -12.19 0.42
C GLY A 260 14.17 -12.20 1.05
N ALA A 261 13.60 -11.04 1.34
CA ALA A 261 12.19 -10.93 1.74
C ALA A 261 11.26 -11.04 0.53
N LEU A 262 11.74 -10.65 -0.64
CA LEU A 262 11.11 -10.80 -1.94
C LEU A 262 12.08 -11.50 -2.89
N VAL A 263 11.54 -12.18 -3.91
CA VAL A 263 12.36 -12.82 -4.94
C VAL A 263 12.88 -11.80 -5.95
N HIS A 264 13.99 -12.12 -6.60
CA HIS A 264 14.50 -11.41 -7.76
C HIS A 264 13.53 -11.47 -8.94
N TYR A 265 13.66 -10.59 -9.93
CA TYR A 265 12.77 -10.57 -11.07
C TYR A 265 13.44 -10.09 -12.37
N LEU A 266 12.82 -10.50 -13.49
CA LEU A 266 13.06 -9.95 -14.81
C LEU A 266 11.92 -9.00 -15.16
N TYR A 267 12.25 -7.88 -15.80
CA TYR A 267 11.28 -6.87 -16.22
C TYR A 267 11.39 -6.59 -17.71
N TYR A 268 10.27 -6.76 -18.41
CA TYR A 268 10.17 -6.58 -19.86
C TYR A 268 9.11 -5.54 -20.19
N PRO A 269 9.47 -4.25 -20.32
CA PRO A 269 8.56 -3.24 -20.83
C PRO A 269 8.24 -3.51 -22.31
N ILE A 270 6.93 -3.57 -22.65
CA ILE A 270 6.41 -3.73 -23.99
C ILE A 270 5.79 -2.41 -24.40
N LEU A 271 6.41 -1.72 -25.35
CA LEU A 271 5.92 -0.44 -25.84
C LEU A 271 4.81 -0.69 -26.87
N VAL A 272 3.66 -0.04 -26.66
CA VAL A 272 2.44 -0.22 -27.46
C VAL A 272 1.95 1.13 -27.99
N GLU A 273 1.75 1.23 -29.28
CA GLU A 273 1.18 2.42 -29.92
C GLU A 273 -0.35 2.43 -29.78
N LEU A 274 -0.93 3.62 -29.72
CA LEU A 274 -2.38 3.82 -29.81
C LEU A 274 -2.86 3.68 -31.26
N THR A 275 -4.10 3.26 -31.45
CA THR A 275 -4.76 3.38 -32.77
C THR A 275 -4.99 4.85 -33.11
N GLU A 276 -5.32 5.17 -34.35
CA GLU A 276 -5.57 6.55 -34.80
C GLU A 276 -6.69 7.21 -33.98
N SER A 277 -7.81 6.52 -33.79
CA SER A 277 -8.93 7.03 -33.00
C SER A 277 -8.59 7.23 -31.53
N GLU A 278 -7.81 6.32 -30.95
CA GLU A 278 -7.32 6.44 -29.57
C GLU A 278 -6.32 7.59 -29.43
N SER A 279 -5.45 7.82 -30.42
CA SER A 279 -4.50 8.92 -30.46
C SER A 279 -5.20 10.26 -30.47
N GLN A 280 -6.26 10.41 -31.28
CA GLN A 280 -7.07 11.65 -31.32
C GLN A 280 -7.78 11.90 -29.98
N ALA A 281 -8.37 10.86 -29.37
CA ALA A 281 -8.99 10.96 -28.05
C ALA A 281 -7.97 11.32 -26.96
N TYR A 282 -6.77 10.73 -27.02
CA TYR A 282 -5.67 11.03 -26.12
C TYR A 282 -5.22 12.49 -26.16
N ILE A 283 -5.00 13.03 -27.38
CA ILE A 283 -4.63 14.43 -27.60
C ILE A 283 -5.70 15.36 -27.04
N LYS A 284 -6.98 15.08 -27.32
CA LYS A 284 -8.11 15.88 -26.81
C LYS A 284 -8.15 15.91 -25.27
N LEU A 285 -7.96 14.76 -24.63
CA LEU A 285 -7.93 14.66 -23.16
C LEU A 285 -6.73 15.41 -22.57
N THR A 286 -5.54 15.27 -23.17
CA THR A 286 -4.33 15.95 -22.70
C THR A 286 -4.48 17.48 -22.81
N LYS A 287 -5.08 17.99 -23.89
CA LYS A 287 -5.41 19.42 -24.04
C LYS A 287 -6.42 19.89 -22.97
N SER A 288 -7.43 19.10 -22.68
CA SER A 288 -8.41 19.44 -21.62
C SER A 288 -7.77 19.46 -20.24
N ILE A 289 -6.89 18.51 -19.94
CA ILE A 289 -6.10 18.48 -18.69
C ILE A 289 -5.21 19.73 -18.60
N GLY A 290 -4.51 20.08 -19.68
CA GLY A 290 -3.68 21.27 -19.74
C GLY A 290 -4.44 22.55 -19.44
N ARG A 291 -5.62 22.73 -20.02
CA ARG A 291 -6.50 23.88 -19.74
C ARG A 291 -6.94 23.93 -18.29
N ALA A 292 -7.34 22.81 -17.71
CA ALA A 292 -7.73 22.73 -16.31
C ALA A 292 -6.57 23.07 -15.36
N LEU A 293 -5.33 22.65 -15.67
CA LEU A 293 -4.14 23.01 -14.90
C LEU A 293 -3.78 24.48 -15.00
N LEU A 294 -3.85 25.09 -16.20
CA LEU A 294 -3.58 26.52 -16.42
C LEU A 294 -4.60 27.42 -15.72
N TYR A 295 -5.87 27.03 -15.71
CA TYR A 295 -6.92 27.76 -15.00
C TYR A 295 -6.61 27.87 -13.51
N ARG A 296 -6.16 26.79 -12.88
CA ARG A 296 -5.74 26.74 -11.47
C ARG A 296 -4.55 27.65 -11.15
N GLN A 297 -3.53 27.67 -12.01
CA GLN A 297 -2.37 28.54 -11.80
C GLN A 297 -2.73 30.03 -11.84
N ARG A 298 -3.75 30.42 -12.60
CA ARG A 298 -4.20 31.82 -12.72
C ARG A 298 -4.99 32.30 -11.50
N GLU A 299 -5.70 31.41 -10.82
CA GLU A 299 -6.49 31.75 -9.62
C GLU A 299 -5.65 31.83 -8.33
N GLY A 300 -4.33 31.69 -8.42
CA GLY A 300 -3.42 31.86 -7.27
C GLY A 300 -3.45 30.72 -6.25
N GLN A 301 -4.07 29.61 -6.59
CA GLN A 301 -4.19 28.41 -5.73
C GLN A 301 -3.04 27.42 -6.02
N ALA A 302 -1.81 27.88 -5.78
CA ALA A 302 -0.63 27.04 -6.03
C ALA A 302 -0.42 25.96 -4.95
N ASP A 303 -0.96 26.12 -3.73
CA ASP A 303 -0.60 25.30 -2.55
C ASP A 303 -1.78 24.94 -1.64
N GLY A 304 -2.88 24.42 -2.16
CA GLY A 304 -3.95 23.93 -1.30
C GLY A 304 -5.13 23.43 -2.14
N ILE A 305 -5.22 22.11 -2.31
CA ILE A 305 -6.30 21.51 -3.10
C ILE A 305 -7.48 21.25 -2.17
N SER A 306 -8.53 22.10 -2.23
CA SER A 306 -9.80 21.77 -1.60
C SER A 306 -10.50 20.63 -2.38
N ASP A 307 -11.22 19.73 -1.68
CA ASP A 307 -11.90 18.58 -2.26
C ASP A 307 -12.96 18.96 -3.30
N GLU A 308 -13.54 20.15 -3.22
CA GLU A 308 -14.55 20.67 -4.17
C GLU A 308 -13.94 21.09 -5.51
N GLU A 309 -12.69 21.54 -5.53
CA GLU A 309 -11.99 22.02 -6.73
C GLU A 309 -11.30 20.92 -7.54
N ASN A 310 -11.17 19.72 -6.97
CA ASN A 310 -10.70 18.52 -7.65
C ASN A 310 -11.73 17.91 -8.63
N GLN A 311 -12.96 18.42 -8.66
CA GLN A 311 -14.06 17.80 -9.41
C GLN A 311 -13.83 17.79 -10.93
N ASP A 312 -13.16 18.79 -11.50
CA ASP A 312 -12.99 18.89 -12.96
C ASP A 312 -11.75 18.12 -13.48
N LEU A 313 -10.63 18.14 -12.76
CA LEU A 313 -9.38 17.49 -13.20
C LEU A 313 -9.38 15.97 -13.01
N LYS A 314 -9.91 15.49 -11.89
CA LYS A 314 -9.95 14.06 -11.55
C LYS A 314 -10.68 13.20 -12.58
N PRO A 315 -11.88 13.58 -13.09
CA PRO A 315 -12.55 12.84 -14.16
C PRO A 315 -11.72 12.75 -15.45
N LEU A 316 -11.05 13.85 -15.86
CA LEU A 316 -10.21 13.87 -17.05
C LEU A 316 -8.99 12.94 -16.92
N LEU A 317 -8.32 12.96 -15.77
CA LEU A 317 -7.21 12.03 -15.48
C LEU A 317 -7.68 10.58 -15.44
N MET A 318 -8.87 10.31 -14.91
CA MET A 318 -9.47 8.97 -14.91
C MET A 318 -9.82 8.50 -16.34
N GLN A 319 -10.38 9.37 -17.18
CA GLN A 319 -10.67 9.05 -18.58
C GLN A 319 -9.39 8.75 -19.36
N ARG A 320 -8.32 9.56 -19.18
CA ARG A 320 -7.01 9.30 -19.77
C ARG A 320 -6.44 7.97 -19.30
N ALA A 321 -6.50 7.67 -18.01
CA ALA A 321 -6.02 6.40 -17.46
C ALA A 321 -6.81 5.19 -18.02
N ARG A 322 -8.12 5.32 -18.22
CA ARG A 322 -8.94 4.27 -18.84
C ARG A 322 -8.59 4.05 -20.30
N LEU A 323 -8.39 5.12 -21.08
CA LEU A 323 -7.96 5.04 -22.47
C LEU A 323 -6.61 4.29 -22.57
N ILE A 324 -5.60 4.72 -21.81
CA ILE A 324 -4.29 4.08 -21.75
C ILE A 324 -4.41 2.61 -21.31
N GLY A 325 -5.22 2.35 -20.29
CA GLY A 325 -5.42 1.00 -19.76
C GLY A 325 -6.03 0.04 -20.76
N ALA A 326 -6.97 0.52 -21.59
CA ALA A 326 -7.75 -0.26 -22.54
C ALA A 326 -7.23 -0.19 -23.98
N ALA A 327 -6.05 0.36 -24.25
CA ALA A 327 -5.52 0.53 -25.61
C ALA A 327 -5.57 -0.78 -26.40
N ALA A 328 -6.17 -0.75 -27.60
CA ALA A 328 -6.51 -1.92 -28.41
C ALA A 328 -5.29 -2.77 -28.80
N ASN A 329 -4.18 -2.12 -29.17
CA ASN A 329 -2.94 -2.78 -29.54
C ASN A 329 -2.29 -3.58 -28.40
N LYS A 330 -2.68 -3.39 -27.14
CA LYS A 330 -2.26 -4.25 -26.02
C LYS A 330 -2.77 -5.68 -26.17
N LEU A 331 -3.94 -5.89 -26.78
CA LEU A 331 -4.46 -7.22 -27.04
C LEU A 331 -3.65 -7.94 -28.11
N LYS A 332 -3.16 -7.20 -29.12
CA LYS A 332 -2.23 -7.75 -30.11
C LYS A 332 -0.90 -8.13 -29.44
N ALA A 333 -0.32 -7.22 -28.64
CA ALA A 333 0.91 -7.49 -27.92
C ALA A 333 0.78 -8.70 -26.96
N LEU A 334 -0.37 -8.86 -26.30
CA LEU A 334 -0.67 -10.04 -25.49
C LEU A 334 -0.68 -11.33 -26.30
N ARG A 335 -1.37 -11.32 -27.46
CA ARG A 335 -1.45 -12.51 -28.36
C ARG A 335 -0.05 -12.92 -28.81
N ASP A 336 0.74 -11.97 -29.31
CA ASP A 336 2.11 -12.19 -29.78
C ASP A 336 3.03 -12.72 -28.65
N LEU A 337 2.92 -12.16 -27.46
CA LEU A 337 3.67 -12.59 -26.27
C LEU A 337 3.31 -14.02 -25.88
N MET A 338 2.02 -14.33 -25.80
CA MET A 338 1.54 -15.62 -25.28
C MET A 338 1.63 -16.75 -26.29
N PHE A 339 1.63 -16.44 -27.60
CA PHE A 339 1.82 -17.45 -28.66
C PHE A 339 3.11 -18.26 -28.48
N THR A 340 4.16 -17.64 -27.96
CA THR A 340 5.44 -18.30 -27.68
C THR A 340 5.57 -18.86 -26.26
N ARG A 341 4.51 -18.81 -25.45
CA ARG A 341 4.53 -19.16 -24.01
C ARG A 341 3.34 -20.01 -23.55
N LEU A 342 2.76 -20.79 -24.45
CA LEU A 342 1.57 -21.60 -24.18
C LEU A 342 1.78 -22.64 -23.06
N GLU A 343 3.02 -23.11 -22.89
CA GLU A 343 3.37 -24.08 -21.83
C GLU A 343 3.65 -23.42 -20.48
N SER A 344 3.69 -22.08 -20.41
CA SER A 344 3.93 -21.40 -19.14
C SER A 344 2.75 -21.60 -18.17
N SER A 345 3.04 -21.65 -16.89
CA SER A 345 2.05 -21.76 -15.82
C SER A 345 2.25 -20.68 -14.77
N HIS A 346 1.31 -20.56 -13.84
CA HIS A 346 1.34 -19.58 -12.75
C HIS A 346 1.45 -18.14 -13.27
N THR A 347 0.71 -17.84 -14.35
CA THR A 347 0.70 -16.53 -15.00
C THR A 347 -0.51 -15.71 -14.58
N LEU A 348 -0.27 -14.48 -14.11
CA LEU A 348 -1.30 -13.50 -13.83
C LEU A 348 -1.42 -12.50 -14.98
N PHE A 349 -2.61 -12.33 -15.52
CA PHE A 349 -2.95 -11.31 -16.51
C PHE A 349 -3.71 -10.19 -15.83
N TYR A 350 -3.12 -9.01 -15.78
CA TYR A 350 -3.69 -7.87 -15.07
C TYR A 350 -4.36 -6.91 -16.04
N CYS A 351 -5.69 -6.85 -16.00
CA CYS A 351 -6.53 -6.05 -16.90
C CYS A 351 -7.04 -4.76 -16.23
N GLY A 352 -7.36 -3.78 -17.04
CA GLY A 352 -8.13 -2.59 -16.64
C GLY A 352 -9.64 -2.84 -16.65
N ASP A 353 -10.36 -1.88 -16.09
CA ASP A 353 -11.84 -1.82 -16.12
C ASP A 353 -12.38 -1.09 -17.37
N GLY A 354 -11.50 -0.73 -18.28
CA GLY A 354 -11.84 -0.09 -19.54
C GLY A 354 -12.41 -1.06 -20.59
N SER A 355 -13.04 -0.51 -21.62
CA SER A 355 -13.56 -1.25 -22.78
C SER A 355 -12.68 -1.01 -23.99
N VAL A 356 -12.46 -2.08 -24.77
CA VAL A 356 -11.81 -2.06 -26.09
C VAL A 356 -12.90 -2.34 -27.10
N GLU A 357 -13.14 -1.43 -28.05
CA GLU A 357 -14.18 -1.59 -29.08
C GLU A 357 -15.51 -2.11 -28.50
N SER A 358 -16.04 -1.42 -27.46
CA SER A 358 -17.27 -1.79 -26.74
C SER A 358 -17.25 -3.10 -25.93
N THR A 359 -16.16 -3.83 -25.93
CA THR A 359 -16.00 -5.06 -25.13
C THR A 359 -15.07 -4.78 -23.94
N HIS A 360 -15.45 -5.25 -22.75
CA HIS A 360 -14.58 -5.14 -21.59
C HIS A 360 -13.25 -5.88 -21.81
N GLN A 361 -12.13 -5.23 -21.52
CA GLN A 361 -10.79 -5.78 -21.70
C GLN A 361 -10.64 -7.18 -21.07
N LEU A 362 -11.22 -7.41 -19.89
CA LEU A 362 -11.22 -8.72 -19.23
C LEU A 362 -11.76 -9.83 -20.17
N LYS A 363 -12.93 -9.59 -20.78
CA LYS A 363 -13.57 -10.57 -21.69
C LYS A 363 -12.71 -10.81 -22.94
N ALA A 364 -12.16 -9.74 -23.53
CA ALA A 364 -11.28 -9.83 -24.68
C ALA A 364 -10.02 -10.65 -24.37
N VAL A 365 -9.36 -10.38 -23.26
CA VAL A 365 -8.18 -11.13 -22.80
C VAL A 365 -8.51 -12.60 -22.53
N THR A 366 -9.61 -12.89 -21.83
CA THR A 366 -10.04 -14.27 -21.55
C THR A 366 -10.35 -15.03 -22.85
N LYS A 367 -10.98 -14.38 -23.83
CA LYS A 367 -11.26 -14.97 -25.15
C LYS A 367 -9.97 -15.28 -25.89
N ILE A 368 -9.04 -14.34 -25.97
CA ILE A 368 -7.74 -14.55 -26.64
C ILE A 368 -7.00 -15.73 -26.00
N LEU A 369 -6.86 -15.72 -24.69
CA LEU A 369 -6.11 -16.77 -23.98
C LEU A 369 -6.81 -18.13 -24.07
N GLY A 370 -8.08 -18.20 -23.69
CA GLY A 370 -8.81 -19.45 -23.58
C GLY A 370 -9.27 -20.00 -24.93
N THR A 371 -9.93 -19.17 -25.77
CA THR A 371 -10.56 -19.63 -27.00
C THR A 371 -9.59 -19.65 -28.18
N GLU A 372 -8.76 -18.63 -28.35
CA GLU A 372 -7.88 -18.52 -29.51
C GLU A 372 -6.56 -19.29 -29.30
N LEU A 373 -6.00 -19.25 -28.09
CA LEU A 373 -4.68 -19.82 -27.77
C LEU A 373 -4.75 -21.15 -26.99
N GLY A 374 -5.94 -21.58 -26.53
CA GLY A 374 -6.10 -22.81 -25.75
C GLY A 374 -5.43 -22.78 -24.35
N TYR A 375 -5.09 -21.61 -23.84
CA TYR A 375 -4.44 -21.44 -22.55
C TYR A 375 -5.47 -21.54 -21.41
N ARG A 376 -5.25 -22.44 -20.45
CA ARG A 376 -6.21 -22.68 -19.35
C ARG A 376 -6.24 -21.54 -18.37
N VAL A 377 -7.22 -20.65 -18.52
CA VAL A 377 -7.41 -19.44 -17.67
C VAL A 377 -8.80 -19.37 -17.09
N ASN A 378 -8.91 -18.70 -15.96
CA ASN A 378 -10.18 -18.26 -15.41
C ASN A 378 -10.10 -16.81 -14.96
N THR A 379 -11.26 -16.17 -14.76
CA THR A 379 -11.34 -14.80 -14.30
C THR A 379 -11.35 -14.72 -12.77
N TYR A 380 -10.65 -13.73 -12.23
CA TYR A 380 -10.60 -13.47 -10.81
C TYR A 380 -10.96 -12.00 -10.56
N THR A 381 -12.17 -11.73 -10.07
CA THR A 381 -12.73 -10.39 -9.94
C THR A 381 -13.31 -10.13 -8.54
N ALA A 382 -13.70 -8.90 -8.27
CA ALA A 382 -14.39 -8.55 -7.03
C ALA A 382 -15.74 -9.28 -6.85
N LYS A 383 -16.34 -9.73 -7.95
CA LYS A 383 -17.62 -10.47 -7.94
C LYS A 383 -17.47 -11.97 -7.63
N THR A 384 -16.25 -12.51 -7.71
CA THR A 384 -15.95 -13.90 -7.40
C THR A 384 -16.18 -14.13 -5.90
N SER A 385 -17.00 -15.13 -5.53
CA SER A 385 -17.30 -15.46 -4.14
C SER A 385 -16.07 -15.94 -3.36
N LEU A 386 -16.11 -15.97 -2.04
CA LEU A 386 -14.97 -16.40 -1.23
C LEU A 386 -14.60 -17.87 -1.49
N ASP A 387 -15.59 -18.74 -1.59
CA ASP A 387 -15.37 -20.18 -1.84
C ASP A 387 -14.80 -20.42 -3.24
N GLU A 388 -15.34 -19.72 -4.25
CA GLU A 388 -14.82 -19.77 -5.62
C GLU A 388 -13.39 -19.22 -5.70
N ARG A 389 -13.05 -18.18 -4.94
CA ARG A 389 -11.67 -17.65 -4.88
C ARG A 389 -10.69 -18.66 -4.31
N GLU A 390 -11.08 -19.41 -3.29
CA GLU A 390 -10.24 -20.44 -2.68
C GLU A 390 -10.03 -21.60 -3.66
N ASP A 391 -11.07 -22.02 -4.39
CA ASP A 391 -10.97 -23.07 -5.41
C ASP A 391 -10.10 -22.65 -6.59
N LEU A 392 -10.29 -21.45 -7.13
CA LEU A 392 -9.45 -20.88 -8.18
C LEU A 392 -7.98 -20.77 -7.77
N ARG A 393 -7.74 -20.37 -6.51
CA ARG A 393 -6.38 -20.32 -5.96
C ARG A 393 -5.76 -21.71 -5.92
N ARG A 394 -6.48 -22.72 -5.44
CA ARG A 394 -6.02 -24.12 -5.41
C ARG A 394 -5.69 -24.63 -6.81
N GLN A 395 -6.60 -24.47 -7.78
CA GLN A 395 -6.39 -24.88 -9.18
C GLN A 395 -5.19 -24.16 -9.81
N PHE A 396 -4.96 -22.90 -9.47
CA PHE A 396 -3.79 -22.15 -9.93
C PHE A 396 -2.50 -22.61 -9.27
N GLU A 397 -2.49 -22.89 -7.97
CA GLU A 397 -1.33 -23.39 -7.21
C GLU A 397 -0.93 -24.80 -7.67
N THR A 398 -1.90 -25.67 -8.01
CA THR A 398 -1.65 -27.01 -8.54
C THR A 398 -1.26 -27.03 -10.03
N GLY A 399 -1.48 -25.93 -10.76
CA GLY A 399 -1.23 -25.83 -12.20
C GLY A 399 -2.37 -26.39 -13.07
N GLU A 400 -3.51 -26.79 -12.49
CA GLU A 400 -4.73 -27.10 -13.23
C GLU A 400 -5.15 -25.91 -14.09
N LEU A 401 -5.11 -24.70 -13.52
CA LEU A 401 -5.16 -23.44 -14.26
C LEU A 401 -3.73 -22.93 -14.50
N GLN A 402 -3.44 -22.59 -15.76
CA GLN A 402 -2.16 -22.00 -16.14
C GLN A 402 -2.11 -20.51 -15.79
N GLY A 403 -3.27 -19.83 -15.85
CA GLY A 403 -3.34 -18.40 -15.58
C GLY A 403 -4.64 -17.93 -14.95
N LEU A 404 -4.55 -16.74 -14.33
CA LEU A 404 -5.69 -15.98 -13.82
C LEU A 404 -5.77 -14.64 -14.52
N VAL A 405 -6.97 -14.26 -14.98
CA VAL A 405 -7.24 -12.95 -15.56
C VAL A 405 -7.95 -12.09 -14.52
N ALA A 406 -7.30 -11.02 -14.06
CA ALA A 406 -7.75 -10.25 -12.90
C ALA A 406 -7.93 -8.76 -13.21
N ILE A 407 -8.95 -8.14 -12.58
CA ILE A 407 -9.13 -6.69 -12.53
C ILE A 407 -9.06 -6.24 -11.07
N ARG A 408 -8.19 -5.28 -10.74
CA ARG A 408 -8.09 -4.61 -9.43
C ARG A 408 -7.99 -5.52 -8.19
N CYS A 409 -8.21 -6.83 -8.33
CA CYS A 409 -8.28 -7.75 -7.18
C CYS A 409 -6.99 -7.83 -6.39
N LEU A 410 -5.83 -7.62 -7.04
CA LEU A 410 -4.54 -7.59 -6.35
C LEU A 410 -4.28 -6.28 -5.60
N ASP A 411 -5.02 -5.21 -5.91
CA ASP A 411 -4.91 -3.95 -5.18
C ASP A 411 -5.53 -4.08 -3.79
N GLU A 412 -6.47 -5.01 -3.64
CA GLU A 412 -7.35 -5.15 -2.48
C GLU A 412 -6.97 -6.32 -1.53
N GLY A 413 -5.71 -6.77 -1.52
CA GLY A 413 -5.25 -7.71 -0.49
C GLY A 413 -5.30 -9.19 -0.86
N VAL A 414 -5.62 -9.56 -2.10
CA VAL A 414 -5.50 -10.94 -2.56
C VAL A 414 -4.04 -11.37 -2.57
N ASP A 415 -3.75 -12.47 -1.90
CA ASP A 415 -2.42 -13.04 -1.80
C ASP A 415 -2.35 -14.38 -2.55
N ILE A 416 -1.60 -14.38 -3.66
CA ILE A 416 -1.31 -15.58 -4.45
C ILE A 416 0.21 -15.66 -4.68
N PRO A 417 0.98 -16.16 -3.70
CA PRO A 417 2.45 -16.22 -3.78
C PRO A 417 2.97 -17.06 -4.95
N ALA A 418 2.18 -18.03 -5.42
CA ALA A 418 2.51 -18.93 -6.53
C ALA A 418 2.68 -18.23 -7.90
N ILE A 419 2.31 -16.95 -8.05
CA ILE A 419 2.48 -16.20 -9.31
C ILE A 419 3.96 -16.12 -9.68
N LYS A 420 4.35 -16.76 -10.79
CA LYS A 420 5.71 -16.72 -11.35
C LYS A 420 5.85 -15.67 -12.44
N THR A 421 4.81 -15.49 -13.25
CA THR A 421 4.77 -14.54 -14.35
C THR A 421 3.60 -13.59 -14.19
N ALA A 422 3.80 -12.31 -14.50
CA ALA A 422 2.72 -11.33 -14.58
C ALA A 422 2.76 -10.59 -15.91
N VAL A 423 1.60 -10.49 -16.58
CA VAL A 423 1.39 -9.68 -17.76
C VAL A 423 0.48 -8.52 -17.38
N ILE A 424 1.03 -7.32 -17.33
CA ILE A 424 0.33 -6.11 -16.88
C ILE A 424 -0.15 -5.35 -18.12
N LEU A 425 -1.43 -5.46 -18.45
CA LEU A 425 -2.03 -4.74 -19.56
C LEU A 425 -2.53 -3.35 -19.15
N ALA A 426 -2.92 -3.19 -17.88
CA ALA A 426 -3.36 -1.93 -17.34
C ALA A 426 -2.51 -1.53 -16.14
N SER A 427 -1.52 -0.70 -16.36
CA SER A 427 -0.83 0.03 -15.31
C SER A 427 -1.75 1.14 -14.79
N SER A 428 -1.98 1.21 -13.48
CA SER A 428 -2.70 2.34 -12.92
C SER A 428 -1.77 3.54 -12.84
N GLY A 429 -2.31 4.73 -13.13
CA GLY A 429 -1.59 6.00 -12.88
C GLY A 429 -1.34 6.26 -11.38
N ASN A 430 -1.92 5.44 -10.49
CA ASN A 430 -1.69 5.56 -9.06
C ASN A 430 -0.38 4.85 -8.65
N PRO A 431 0.64 5.61 -8.17
CA PRO A 431 1.94 5.06 -7.76
C PRO A 431 1.84 3.93 -6.75
N ARG A 432 0.89 4.05 -5.84
CA ARG A 432 0.65 3.10 -4.76
C ARG A 432 0.22 1.73 -5.27
N GLN A 433 -0.78 1.70 -6.15
CA GLN A 433 -1.25 0.45 -6.74
C GLN A 433 -0.15 -0.24 -7.55
N PHE A 434 0.66 0.53 -8.25
CA PHE A 434 1.82 0.06 -8.98
C PHE A 434 2.81 -0.68 -8.07
N ILE A 435 3.18 -0.08 -6.93
CA ILE A 435 4.13 -0.66 -5.97
C ILE A 435 3.53 -1.88 -5.26
N GLN A 436 2.26 -1.79 -4.84
CA GLN A 436 1.58 -2.89 -4.14
C GLN A 436 1.41 -4.14 -5.00
N ARG A 437 1.00 -3.99 -6.27
CA ARG A 437 0.86 -5.11 -7.23
C ARG A 437 2.18 -5.85 -7.39
N ARG A 438 3.26 -5.12 -7.67
CA ARG A 438 4.57 -5.71 -7.89
C ARG A 438 5.11 -6.39 -6.65
N GLY A 439 5.02 -5.78 -5.49
CA GLY A 439 5.43 -6.40 -4.23
C GLY A 439 4.69 -7.71 -3.91
N ARG A 440 3.45 -7.89 -4.38
CA ARG A 440 2.72 -9.17 -4.22
C ARG A 440 3.20 -10.24 -5.18
N ILE A 441 3.52 -9.85 -6.43
CA ILE A 441 4.07 -10.76 -7.44
C ILE A 441 5.45 -11.28 -7.01
N LEU A 442 6.21 -10.49 -6.26
CA LEU A 442 7.57 -10.84 -5.84
C LEU A 442 7.63 -11.65 -4.54
N ARG A 443 6.50 -12.06 -3.96
CA ARG A 443 6.52 -12.90 -2.74
C ARG A 443 7.18 -14.24 -2.99
N PRO A 444 7.99 -14.73 -2.03
CA PRO A 444 8.57 -16.07 -2.09
C PRO A 444 7.49 -17.15 -2.09
N HIS A 445 7.73 -18.22 -2.81
CA HIS A 445 6.90 -19.42 -2.85
C HIS A 445 7.79 -20.63 -3.13
N PRO A 446 7.51 -21.82 -2.59
CA PRO A 446 8.25 -23.03 -2.92
C PRO A 446 8.34 -23.23 -4.45
N GLY A 447 9.55 -23.47 -4.96
CA GLY A 447 9.80 -23.61 -6.41
C GLY A 447 9.71 -22.30 -7.22
N LYS A 448 9.79 -21.13 -6.56
CA LYS A 448 9.85 -19.83 -7.19
C LYS A 448 11.16 -19.14 -6.83
N GLU A 449 12.14 -19.23 -7.69
CA GLU A 449 13.43 -18.56 -7.53
C GLU A 449 13.38 -17.11 -8.01
N ARG A 450 12.58 -16.85 -9.05
CA ARG A 450 12.49 -15.55 -9.72
C ARG A 450 11.07 -15.31 -10.23
N ALA A 451 10.69 -14.04 -10.37
CA ALA A 451 9.47 -13.63 -11.05
C ALA A 451 9.79 -13.01 -12.42
N THR A 452 8.85 -13.06 -13.37
CA THR A 452 8.95 -12.38 -14.66
C THR A 452 7.77 -11.45 -14.85
N LEU A 453 8.03 -10.20 -15.20
CA LEU A 453 7.00 -9.18 -15.40
C LEU A 453 7.08 -8.62 -16.82
N PHE A 454 5.98 -8.70 -17.55
CA PHE A 454 5.74 -8.05 -18.82
C PHE A 454 4.78 -6.88 -18.58
N ASP A 455 5.15 -5.68 -18.99
CA ASP A 455 4.38 -4.45 -18.71
C ASP A 455 4.08 -3.71 -20.01
N ALA A 456 2.81 -3.70 -20.43
CA ALA A 456 2.37 -3.03 -21.65
C ALA A 456 2.20 -1.54 -21.43
N ILE A 457 3.19 -0.77 -21.89
CA ILE A 457 3.30 0.68 -21.73
C ILE A 457 2.87 1.35 -23.03
N VAL A 458 1.89 2.26 -22.94
CA VAL A 458 1.45 3.03 -24.11
C VAL A 458 2.48 4.10 -24.46
N LEU A 459 2.85 4.15 -25.72
CA LEU A 459 3.58 5.27 -26.31
C LEU A 459 2.57 6.39 -26.63
N PRO A 460 2.67 7.56 -25.99
CA PRO A 460 1.83 8.68 -26.36
C PRO A 460 2.03 9.06 -27.84
N PRO A 461 1.01 9.58 -28.53
CA PRO A 461 1.13 10.05 -29.92
C PRO A 461 2.03 11.29 -30.01
N GLU A 462 2.32 11.73 -31.23
CA GLU A 462 3.00 13.01 -31.45
C GLU A 462 2.09 14.17 -31.00
N LEU A 463 2.65 15.10 -30.25
CA LEU A 463 1.93 16.20 -29.62
C LEU A 463 2.46 17.55 -30.11
N ASP A 464 1.60 18.55 -30.18
CA ASP A 464 2.00 19.94 -30.38
C ASP A 464 2.74 20.49 -29.14
N ARG A 465 3.41 21.65 -29.28
CA ARG A 465 4.24 22.22 -28.20
C ARG A 465 3.49 22.46 -26.90
N GLU A 466 2.25 22.94 -26.97
CA GLU A 466 1.43 23.23 -25.77
C GLU A 466 1.04 21.94 -25.02
N THR A 467 0.66 20.93 -25.76
CA THR A 467 0.24 19.65 -25.21
C THR A 467 1.45 18.84 -24.71
N LEU A 468 2.62 19.02 -25.37
CA LEU A 468 3.85 18.34 -25.02
C LEU A 468 4.31 18.63 -23.58
N GLU A 469 4.26 19.88 -23.13
CA GLU A 469 4.67 20.24 -21.75
C GLU A 469 3.78 19.61 -20.69
N VAL A 470 2.46 19.60 -20.93
CA VAL A 470 1.50 18.93 -20.04
C VAL A 470 1.80 17.42 -19.97
N GLU A 471 2.02 16.81 -21.14
CA GLU A 471 2.33 15.40 -21.24
C GLU A 471 3.67 15.04 -20.56
N ARG A 472 4.70 15.83 -20.75
CA ARG A 472 5.99 15.64 -20.09
C ARG A 472 5.85 15.61 -18.57
N ASN A 473 5.05 16.49 -17.99
CA ASN A 473 4.81 16.54 -16.55
C ASN A 473 4.05 15.31 -16.05
N LEU A 474 3.05 14.85 -16.79
CA LEU A 474 2.31 13.63 -16.47
C LEU A 474 3.20 12.38 -16.62
N LEU A 475 3.92 12.30 -17.73
CA LEU A 475 4.78 11.17 -18.06
C LEU A 475 6.02 11.09 -17.16
N ARG A 476 6.56 12.22 -16.73
CA ARG A 476 7.74 12.27 -15.83
C ARG A 476 7.53 11.47 -14.56
N LYS A 477 6.37 11.62 -13.92
CA LYS A 477 6.05 10.88 -12.69
C LYS A 477 5.85 9.38 -12.95
N GLU A 478 5.26 9.04 -14.07
CA GLU A 478 5.02 7.64 -14.45
C GLU A 478 6.34 6.96 -14.86
N LEU A 479 7.11 7.60 -15.72
CA LEU A 479 8.37 7.07 -16.23
C LEU A 479 9.43 6.89 -15.13
N ARG A 480 9.52 7.81 -14.17
CA ARG A 480 10.44 7.65 -13.02
C ARG A 480 10.21 6.32 -12.29
N ARG A 481 8.97 5.94 -12.08
CA ARG A 481 8.63 4.66 -11.43
C ARG A 481 8.96 3.45 -12.27
N LEU A 482 8.72 3.53 -13.60
CA LEU A 482 9.09 2.46 -14.53
C LEU A 482 10.59 2.25 -14.57
N VAL A 483 11.33 3.35 -14.56
CA VAL A 483 12.80 3.37 -14.54
C VAL A 483 13.33 2.80 -13.23
N GLU A 484 12.84 3.27 -12.08
CA GLU A 484 13.21 2.73 -10.77
C GLU A 484 12.96 1.21 -10.69
N PHE A 485 11.85 0.76 -11.26
CA PHE A 485 11.55 -0.65 -11.28
C PHE A 485 12.43 -1.44 -12.26
N ALA A 486 12.80 -0.85 -13.39
CA ALA A 486 13.78 -1.44 -14.30
C ALA A 486 15.17 -1.57 -13.67
N ASP A 487 15.59 -0.59 -12.88
CA ASP A 487 16.88 -0.58 -12.19
C ASP A 487 17.03 -1.65 -11.11
N LEU A 488 15.92 -2.14 -10.58
CA LEU A 488 15.90 -3.22 -9.58
C LEU A 488 15.79 -4.61 -10.19
N ALA A 489 15.56 -4.73 -11.50
CA ALA A 489 15.45 -6.00 -12.18
C ALA A 489 16.81 -6.61 -12.48
N ASP A 490 16.90 -7.96 -12.51
CA ASP A 490 18.13 -8.65 -12.88
C ASP A 490 18.58 -8.34 -14.32
N ASN A 491 17.65 -7.98 -15.21
CA ASN A 491 17.92 -7.53 -16.59
C ASN A 491 17.84 -6.01 -16.74
N ALA A 492 18.27 -5.25 -15.74
CA ALA A 492 18.15 -3.79 -15.70
C ALA A 492 18.63 -3.10 -17.00
N GLY A 493 19.76 -3.53 -17.56
CA GLY A 493 20.31 -2.96 -18.80
C GLY A 493 19.33 -3.07 -19.98
N GLU A 494 18.76 -4.25 -20.21
CA GLU A 494 17.77 -4.48 -21.27
C GLU A 494 16.49 -3.66 -21.03
N ALA A 495 15.96 -3.70 -19.80
CA ALA A 495 14.76 -2.97 -19.43
C ALA A 495 14.92 -1.46 -19.60
N ARG A 496 16.06 -0.90 -19.18
CA ARG A 496 16.41 0.53 -19.36
C ARG A 496 16.52 0.91 -20.82
N MET A 497 17.16 0.09 -21.63
CA MET A 497 17.28 0.36 -23.09
C MET A 497 15.91 0.47 -23.78
N LYS A 498 14.93 -0.34 -23.37
CA LYS A 498 13.54 -0.23 -23.89
C LYS A 498 12.89 1.09 -23.45
N LEU A 499 13.07 1.53 -22.21
CA LEU A 499 12.51 2.78 -21.71
C LEU A 499 13.23 4.02 -22.25
N LEU A 500 14.51 3.90 -22.64
CA LEU A 500 15.33 5.00 -23.16
C LEU A 500 14.72 5.64 -24.41
N SER A 501 14.08 4.85 -25.28
CA SER A 501 13.40 5.37 -26.48
C SER A 501 12.27 6.36 -26.09
N LEU A 502 11.53 6.04 -25.06
CA LEU A 502 10.45 6.87 -24.50
C LEU A 502 11.06 8.14 -23.82
N GLN A 503 12.12 7.98 -23.04
CA GLN A 503 12.82 9.11 -22.41
C GLN A 503 13.36 10.11 -23.44
N LYS A 504 13.98 9.63 -24.53
CA LYS A 504 14.49 10.46 -25.62
C LYS A 504 13.38 11.22 -26.34
N ARG A 505 12.26 10.53 -26.67
CA ARG A 505 11.13 11.11 -27.39
C ARG A 505 10.51 12.30 -26.63
N TYR A 506 10.48 12.26 -25.30
CA TYR A 506 9.88 13.30 -24.46
C TYR A 506 10.91 14.21 -23.77
N GLY A 507 12.19 14.08 -24.08
CA GLY A 507 13.24 14.89 -23.45
C GLY A 507 13.34 14.69 -21.93
N LEU A 508 13.15 13.45 -21.45
CA LEU A 508 13.15 13.06 -20.04
C LEU A 508 14.35 12.16 -19.71
N LEU A 509 15.53 12.51 -20.23
CA LEU A 509 16.79 11.78 -19.99
C LEU A 509 17.36 11.98 -18.58
N ASP A 510 16.82 12.93 -17.86
CA ASP A 510 17.17 13.27 -16.48
C ASP A 510 16.55 12.35 -15.43
N ILE A 511 15.83 11.30 -15.88
CA ILE A 511 15.14 10.33 -15.02
C ILE A 511 15.89 9.01 -14.93
#